data_21dcf35257fcec1e50ffe320b3ef6561
#
_entry.id   21dcf35257fcec1e50ffe320b3ef6561
#
_cell.length_a   1.000
_cell.length_b   1.000
_cell.length_c   1.000
_cell.angle_alpha   90.00
_cell.angle_beta   90.00
_cell.angle_gamma   90.00
#
_symmetry.space_group_name_H-M   'P 1'
#
loop_
_entity.id
_entity.type
_entity.pdbx_description
1 polymer ?
#
loop_
_entity_poly.entity_id
_entity_poly.type
_entity_poly.pdbx_seq_one_letter_code
_entity_poly.pdbx_strand_id
1 'polypeptide(L)'
;MNAVIFARGYNITGQIEICKAYAEQQGYKIEGVIVGQGNELPAIIGGLGTDIDLVIMRDITRLSRNALTNYTIQSELEIDYGVIIETATGRKEEATDRLMKNIIQAVQQEQRRTRQRAEMTLKLYE
;
A
#
# COMPACT_ATOMS: atom_id res chain seq x y z
N MET A 1 16.23 -3.37 3.61
CA MET A 1 14.77 -3.58 3.77
C MET A 1 14.32 -4.74 2.90
N ASN A 2 13.42 -5.53 3.41
CA ASN A 2 12.85 -6.66 2.71
C ASN A 2 11.59 -6.24 1.96
N ALA A 3 11.51 -6.58 0.68
CA ALA A 3 10.43 -6.16 -0.20
C ALA A 3 9.78 -7.33 -0.92
N VAL A 4 8.50 -7.19 -1.24
CA VAL A 4 7.83 -8.03 -2.23
C VAL A 4 7.42 -7.16 -3.41
N ILE A 5 7.38 -7.77 -4.60
CA ILE A 5 6.94 -7.11 -5.82
C ILE A 5 5.48 -7.46 -6.05
N PHE A 6 4.66 -6.44 -6.34
CA PHE A 6 3.28 -6.61 -6.75
C PHE A 6 3.14 -6.26 -8.23
N ALA A 7 2.60 -7.18 -9.02
CA ALA A 7 2.34 -6.97 -10.44
C ALA A 7 0.91 -7.35 -10.78
N ARG A 8 0.30 -6.61 -11.70
CA ARG A 8 -1.07 -6.85 -12.12
C ARG A 8 -1.32 -6.33 -13.53
N GLY A 9 -2.14 -7.06 -14.29
CA GLY A 9 -2.62 -6.62 -15.59
C GLY A 9 -1.65 -6.93 -16.72
N TYR A 10 -1.31 -5.92 -17.50
CA TYR A 10 -0.50 -6.05 -18.69
C TYR A 10 0.97 -6.21 -18.40
N ASN A 11 1.63 -7.10 -19.14
CA ASN A 11 3.08 -7.27 -19.13
C ASN A 11 3.64 -7.51 -17.73
N ILE A 12 3.20 -8.57 -17.10
CA ILE A 12 3.63 -8.95 -15.75
C ILE A 12 5.16 -9.08 -15.66
N THR A 13 5.79 -9.75 -16.62
CA THR A 13 7.25 -9.93 -16.66
C THR A 13 7.98 -8.59 -16.70
N GLY A 14 7.54 -7.65 -17.54
CA GLY A 14 8.12 -6.32 -17.62
C GLY A 14 7.97 -5.52 -16.32
N GLN A 15 6.82 -5.62 -15.67
CA GLN A 15 6.60 -4.99 -14.36
C GLN A 15 7.57 -5.53 -13.32
N ILE A 16 7.76 -6.84 -13.27
CA ILE A 16 8.68 -7.50 -12.34
C ILE A 16 10.12 -7.05 -12.59
N GLU A 17 10.56 -7.00 -13.85
CA GLU A 17 11.91 -6.56 -14.20
C GLU A 17 12.18 -5.11 -13.78
N ILE A 18 11.23 -4.21 -14.02
CA ILE A 18 11.34 -2.81 -13.60
C ILE A 18 11.44 -2.70 -12.08
N CYS A 19 10.62 -3.45 -11.36
CA CYS A 19 10.64 -3.45 -9.90
C CYS A 19 11.93 -4.05 -9.34
N LYS A 20 12.46 -5.10 -9.95
CA LYS A 20 13.76 -5.67 -9.57
C LYS A 20 14.90 -4.67 -9.74
N ALA A 21 14.93 -3.98 -10.86
CA ALA A 21 15.96 -2.96 -11.11
C ALA A 21 15.86 -1.82 -10.09
N TYR A 22 14.65 -1.38 -9.77
CA TYR A 22 14.41 -0.38 -8.74
C TYR A 22 14.90 -0.85 -7.36
N ALA A 23 14.54 -2.06 -6.96
CA ALA A 23 14.96 -2.65 -5.70
C ALA A 23 16.48 -2.73 -5.60
N GLU A 24 17.15 -3.13 -6.66
CA GLU A 24 18.61 -3.19 -6.72
C GLU A 24 19.24 -1.81 -6.51
N GLN A 25 18.71 -0.77 -7.15
CA GLN A 25 19.17 0.60 -6.97
C GLN A 25 19.02 1.10 -5.54
N GLN A 26 17.93 0.69 -4.88
CA GLN A 26 17.65 1.12 -3.51
C GLN A 26 18.32 0.24 -2.45
N GLY A 27 18.91 -0.88 -2.85
CA GLY A 27 19.50 -1.84 -1.92
C GLY A 27 18.49 -2.69 -1.17
N TYR A 28 17.29 -2.89 -1.72
CA TYR A 28 16.25 -3.72 -1.13
C TYR A 28 16.43 -5.19 -1.50
N LYS A 29 16.10 -6.07 -0.57
CA LYS A 29 16.08 -7.52 -0.80
C LYS A 29 14.68 -7.95 -1.22
N ILE A 30 14.56 -8.63 -2.36
CA ILE A 30 13.30 -9.16 -2.85
C ILE A 30 13.05 -10.53 -2.24
N GLU A 31 11.95 -10.66 -1.49
CA GLU A 31 11.55 -11.92 -0.85
C GLU A 31 10.50 -12.68 -1.66
N GLY A 32 9.80 -12.04 -2.57
CA GLY A 32 8.79 -12.71 -3.39
C GLY A 32 8.08 -11.78 -4.36
N VAL A 33 7.20 -12.38 -5.14
CA VAL A 33 6.38 -11.68 -6.14
C VAL A 33 4.92 -12.08 -5.94
N ILE A 34 4.03 -11.10 -5.93
CA ILE A 34 2.58 -11.30 -5.85
C ILE A 34 1.97 -10.84 -7.17
N VAL A 35 1.15 -11.69 -7.79
CA VAL A 35 0.41 -11.33 -8.99
C VAL A 35 -1.05 -11.13 -8.61
N GLY A 36 -1.57 -9.92 -8.79
CA GLY A 36 -2.93 -9.55 -8.45
C GLY A 36 -3.94 -9.98 -9.50
N GLN A 37 -5.11 -10.42 -9.05
CA GLN A 37 -6.19 -10.92 -9.92
C GLN A 37 -7.57 -10.35 -9.56
N GLY A 38 -7.62 -9.14 -8.99
CA GLY A 38 -8.89 -8.47 -8.72
C GLY A 38 -9.21 -8.20 -7.25
N ASN A 39 -8.56 -8.86 -6.31
CA ASN A 39 -8.68 -8.61 -4.87
C ASN A 39 -7.31 -8.26 -4.30
N GLU A 40 -6.86 -7.05 -4.58
CA GLU A 40 -5.47 -6.65 -4.35
C GLU A 40 -5.08 -6.65 -2.88
N LEU A 41 -5.90 -6.09 -2.00
CA LEU A 41 -5.56 -6.02 -0.59
C LEU A 41 -5.43 -7.41 0.06
N PRO A 42 -6.43 -8.32 -0.07
CA PRO A 42 -6.26 -9.69 0.43
C PRO A 42 -5.09 -10.45 -0.20
N ALA A 43 -4.84 -10.26 -1.50
CA ALA A 43 -3.71 -10.90 -2.19
C ALA A 43 -2.37 -10.42 -1.64
N ILE A 44 -2.22 -9.13 -1.42
CA ILE A 44 -1.01 -8.55 -0.83
C ILE A 44 -0.82 -9.07 0.60
N ILE A 45 -1.83 -8.99 1.43
CA ILE A 45 -1.76 -9.47 2.82
C ILE A 45 -1.38 -10.95 2.86
N GLY A 46 -2.00 -11.77 2.01
CA GLY A 46 -1.69 -13.21 1.92
C GLY A 46 -0.28 -13.52 1.44
N GLY A 47 0.32 -12.62 0.67
CA GLY A 47 1.69 -12.76 0.17
C GLY A 47 2.76 -12.12 1.05
N LEU A 48 2.36 -11.38 2.09
CA LEU A 48 3.31 -10.80 3.04
C LEU A 48 3.84 -11.90 3.96
N GLY A 49 5.15 -12.06 4.00
CA GLY A 49 5.78 -12.86 5.03
C GLY A 49 5.88 -12.09 6.34
N THR A 50 6.55 -12.68 7.33
CA THR A 50 6.68 -12.08 8.66
C THR A 50 7.62 -10.87 8.71
N ASP A 51 8.51 -10.72 7.72
CA ASP A 51 9.59 -9.72 7.75
C ASP A 51 9.59 -8.82 6.51
N ILE A 52 8.42 -8.47 6.00
CA ILE A 52 8.31 -7.59 4.83
C ILE A 52 8.13 -6.14 5.28
N ASP A 53 8.97 -5.26 4.76
CA ASP A 53 8.95 -3.83 5.07
C ASP A 53 8.18 -3.01 4.04
N LEU A 54 8.21 -3.44 2.78
CA LEU A 54 7.56 -2.69 1.70
C LEU A 54 7.10 -3.57 0.54
N VAL A 55 6.14 -3.03 -0.20
CA VAL A 55 5.66 -3.59 -1.46
C VAL A 55 6.05 -2.66 -2.60
N ILE A 56 6.72 -3.19 -3.61
CA ILE A 56 7.13 -2.43 -4.79
C ILE A 56 6.21 -2.78 -5.95
N MET A 57 5.69 -1.77 -6.63
CA MET A 57 4.95 -1.95 -7.88
C MET A 57 5.46 -0.97 -8.93
N ARG A 58 5.18 -1.23 -10.21
CA ARG A 58 5.63 -0.35 -11.27
C ARG A 58 5.07 1.07 -11.08
N ASP A 59 3.76 1.16 -10.89
CA ASP A 59 3.03 2.39 -10.64
C ASP A 59 1.79 2.10 -9.79
N ILE A 60 1.19 3.14 -9.21
CA ILE A 60 0.07 2.97 -8.27
C ILE A 60 -1.21 2.46 -8.94
N THR A 61 -1.33 2.60 -10.26
CA THR A 61 -2.51 2.08 -10.99
C THR A 61 -2.58 0.56 -10.98
N ARG A 62 -1.49 -0.12 -10.59
CA ARG A 62 -1.49 -1.58 -10.40
C ARG A 62 -2.38 -2.01 -9.23
N LEU A 63 -2.54 -1.17 -8.21
CA LEU A 63 -3.51 -1.42 -7.13
C LEU A 63 -4.94 -1.17 -7.61
N SER A 64 -5.21 0.01 -8.07
CA SER A 64 -6.52 0.45 -8.56
C SER A 64 -6.35 1.75 -9.34
N ARG A 65 -7.30 2.04 -10.24
CA ARG A 65 -7.39 3.33 -10.90
C ARG A 65 -8.08 4.39 -10.04
N ASN A 66 -8.70 3.98 -8.94
CA ASN A 66 -9.40 4.87 -8.02
C ASN A 66 -8.43 5.35 -6.94
N ALA A 67 -8.20 6.66 -6.88
CA ALA A 67 -7.27 7.26 -5.93
C ALA A 67 -7.65 7.01 -4.46
N LEU A 68 -8.93 7.05 -4.14
CA LEU A 68 -9.40 6.80 -2.78
C LEU A 68 -9.19 5.33 -2.37
N THR A 69 -9.44 4.39 -3.27
CA THR A 69 -9.18 2.96 -3.04
C THR A 69 -7.70 2.72 -2.79
N ASN A 70 -6.82 3.30 -3.61
CA ASN A 70 -5.38 3.20 -3.43
C ASN A 70 -4.94 3.72 -2.07
N TYR A 71 -5.52 4.81 -1.66
CA TYR A 71 -5.26 5.45 -0.39
C TYR A 71 -5.63 4.58 0.79
N THR A 72 -6.82 4.01 0.73
CA THR A 72 -7.34 3.10 1.75
C THR A 72 -6.43 1.88 1.89
N ILE A 73 -6.03 1.27 0.77
CA ILE A 73 -5.14 0.11 0.78
C ILE A 73 -3.78 0.48 1.39
N GLN A 74 -3.18 1.58 0.96
CA GLN A 74 -1.90 2.03 1.49
C GLN A 74 -1.96 2.30 3.00
N SER A 75 -3.02 2.96 3.46
CA SER A 75 -3.20 3.28 4.87
C SER A 75 -3.36 2.01 5.72
N GLU A 76 -4.13 1.05 5.26
CA GLU A 76 -4.31 -0.21 5.99
C GLU A 76 -3.00 -1.00 6.07
N LEU A 77 -2.24 -1.09 4.99
CA LEU A 77 -0.95 -1.78 5.00
C LEU A 77 0.04 -1.10 5.95
N GLU A 78 0.11 0.22 5.93
CA GLU A 78 1.02 0.96 6.78
C GLU A 78 0.64 0.86 8.26
N ILE A 79 -0.63 1.04 8.58
CA ILE A 79 -1.08 1.08 9.98
C ILE A 79 -1.20 -0.31 10.59
N ASP A 80 -1.78 -1.26 9.87
CA ASP A 80 -2.09 -2.58 10.42
C ASP A 80 -0.93 -3.57 10.27
N TYR A 81 -0.06 -3.39 9.28
CA TYR A 81 1.03 -4.34 8.97
C TYR A 81 2.42 -3.70 9.00
N GLY A 82 2.52 -2.38 9.13
CA GLY A 82 3.79 -1.68 9.08
C GLY A 82 4.47 -1.73 7.71
N VAL A 83 3.73 -1.91 6.64
CA VAL A 83 4.23 -2.07 5.28
C VAL A 83 3.89 -0.84 4.44
N ILE A 84 4.88 -0.28 3.77
CA ILE A 84 4.69 0.85 2.87
C ILE A 84 4.69 0.41 1.41
N ILE A 85 4.10 1.22 0.53
CA ILE A 85 4.11 0.97 -0.91
C ILE A 85 5.05 1.97 -1.57
N GLU A 86 5.95 1.46 -2.41
CA GLU A 86 6.80 2.27 -3.27
C GLU A 86 6.56 1.92 -4.72
N THR A 87 6.67 2.93 -5.60
CA THR A 87 6.50 2.75 -7.04
C THR A 87 7.82 2.96 -7.76
N ALA A 88 8.12 2.06 -8.71
CA ALA A 88 9.40 2.08 -9.43
C ALA A 88 9.45 3.19 -10.49
N THR A 89 8.32 3.52 -11.10
CA THR A 89 8.22 4.55 -12.16
C THR A 89 7.35 5.72 -11.75
N GLY A 90 7.09 5.89 -10.46
CA GLY A 90 6.25 6.96 -9.96
C GLY A 90 6.83 8.34 -10.28
N ARG A 91 5.96 9.26 -10.69
CA ARG A 91 6.31 10.67 -10.73
C ARG A 91 6.59 11.13 -9.31
N LYS A 92 7.55 12.05 -9.15
CA LYS A 92 7.65 12.79 -7.89
C LYS A 92 6.29 13.38 -7.58
N GLU A 93 5.79 13.14 -6.37
CA GLU A 93 4.51 13.69 -5.95
C GLU A 93 4.50 15.21 -6.10
N GLU A 94 3.53 15.72 -6.83
CA GLU A 94 3.29 17.16 -6.89
C GLU A 94 2.78 17.63 -5.52
N ALA A 95 3.02 18.88 -5.19
CA ALA A 95 2.58 19.46 -3.91
C ALA A 95 1.07 19.30 -3.68
N THR A 96 0.28 19.34 -4.75
CA THR A 96 -1.17 19.12 -4.71
C THR A 96 -1.52 17.70 -4.27
N ASP A 97 -0.79 16.70 -4.78
CA ASP A 97 -1.01 15.30 -4.41
C ASP A 97 -0.68 15.05 -2.94
N ARG A 98 0.39 15.67 -2.44
CA ARG A 98 0.74 15.60 -1.02
C ARG A 98 -0.33 16.20 -0.12
N LEU A 99 -0.87 17.35 -0.52
CA LEU A 99 -1.95 18.02 0.22
C LEU A 99 -3.21 17.13 0.26
N MET A 100 -3.58 16.57 -0.88
CA MET A 100 -4.69 15.62 -0.99
C MET A 100 -4.49 14.42 -0.06
N LYS A 101 -3.29 13.87 -0.06
CA LYS A 101 -2.89 12.79 0.83
C LYS A 101 -3.07 13.15 2.29
N ASN A 102 -2.57 14.27 2.71
CA ASN A 102 -2.67 14.73 4.09
C ASN A 102 -4.12 14.92 4.53
N ILE A 103 -4.96 15.46 3.65
CA ILE A 103 -6.38 15.66 3.91
C ILE A 103 -7.09 14.31 4.09
N ILE A 104 -6.87 13.36 3.19
CA ILE A 104 -7.49 12.04 3.27
C ILE A 104 -7.05 11.30 4.55
N GLN A 105 -5.78 11.34 4.89
CA GLN A 105 -5.27 10.75 6.13
C GLN A 105 -5.90 11.37 7.38
N ALA A 106 -6.03 12.69 7.40
CA ALA A 106 -6.67 13.38 8.51
C ALA A 106 -8.12 12.97 8.69
N VAL A 107 -8.88 12.86 7.59
CA VAL A 107 -10.27 12.39 7.61
C VAL A 107 -10.37 10.95 8.12
N GLN A 108 -9.49 10.07 7.66
CA GLN A 108 -9.48 8.67 8.11
C GLN A 108 -9.16 8.55 9.61
N GLN A 109 -8.20 9.31 10.11
CA GLN A 109 -7.86 9.35 11.53
C GLN A 109 -9.02 9.84 12.38
N GLU A 110 -9.72 10.87 11.94
CA GLU A 110 -10.90 11.38 12.64
C GLU A 110 -12.02 10.35 12.69
N GLN A 111 -12.29 9.64 11.60
CA GLN A 111 -13.27 8.55 11.57
C GLN A 111 -12.91 7.43 12.55
N ARG A 112 -11.63 7.06 12.66
CA ARG A 112 -11.16 6.06 13.61
C ARG A 112 -11.35 6.51 15.06
N ARG A 113 -11.01 7.75 15.36
CA ARG A 113 -11.24 8.32 16.70
C ARG A 113 -12.71 8.30 17.08
N THR A 114 -13.58 8.64 16.14
CA THR A 114 -15.03 8.60 16.34
C THR A 114 -15.52 7.18 16.64
N ARG A 115 -15.04 6.17 15.90
CA ARG A 115 -15.36 4.77 16.16
C ARG A 115 -14.89 4.32 17.54
N GLN A 116 -13.67 4.63 17.92
CA GLN A 116 -13.12 4.28 19.23
C GLN A 116 -13.93 4.90 20.36
N ARG A 117 -14.32 6.17 20.23
CA ARG A 117 -15.18 6.84 21.23
C ARG A 117 -16.54 6.16 21.34
N ALA A 118 -17.16 5.80 20.22
CA ALA A 118 -18.44 5.09 20.20
C ALA A 118 -18.34 3.73 20.91
N GLU A 119 -17.29 2.96 20.65
CA GLU A 119 -17.03 1.68 21.30
C GLU A 119 -16.82 1.83 22.80
N MET A 120 -16.05 2.82 23.23
CA MET A 120 -15.83 3.11 24.63
C MET A 120 -17.12 3.51 25.34
N THR A 121 -17.95 4.30 24.69
CA THR A 121 -19.25 4.71 25.25
C THR A 121 -20.17 3.51 25.44
N LEU A 122 -20.23 2.61 24.47
CA LEU A 122 -21.03 1.37 24.58
C LEU A 122 -20.55 0.48 25.73
N LYS A 123 -19.26 0.35 25.93
CA LYS A 123 -18.68 -0.42 27.04
C LYS A 123 -19.02 0.15 28.41
N LEU A 124 -19.15 1.45 28.53
CA LEU A 124 -19.53 2.10 29.79
C LEU A 124 -20.98 1.85 30.20
N TYR A 125 -21.85 1.53 29.24
CA TYR A 125 -23.27 1.24 29.49
C TYR A 125 -23.58 -0.26 29.58
N GLU A 126 -22.62 -1.10 29.33
CA GLU A 126 -22.72 -2.54 29.54
C GLU A 126 -22.32 -2.91 30.99
#